data_c9a51bec2584c33086cc5957eb696389
#
_entry.id   c9a51bec2584c33086cc5957eb696389
#
_cell.length_a   1.000
_cell.length_b   1.000
_cell.length_c   1.000
_cell.angle_alpha   90.00
_cell.angle_beta   90.00
_cell.angle_gamma   90.00
#
_symmetry.space_group_name_H-M   'P 1'
#
loop_
_entity.id
_entity.type
_entity.pdbx_description
1 polymer ?
#
loop_
_entity_poly.entity_id
_entity_poly.type
_entity_poly.pdbx_seq_one_letter_code
_entity_poly.pdbx_strand_id
1 'polypeptide(L)'
;LSRRQRQMCIRDSFQGCYNPAYEAEIKKGKDLCYRFNALNPNDREAQTEILAELLGGMGKDVIFTPPFWCDYGYNITVGDTFYANHNLVITDGAAVTFGDNVFIAPNCCFTTAEHPTDPEQRKAGLEIAKPITVGNNVWIGAGSVVLAGVTIGDNAVIGAGSVVTRDIPSDVVAVGVPCRVMRKITEEDKYRYPLYNPR
;
A
#
# COMPACT_ATOMS: atom_id res chain seq x y z
N LEU A 1 -13.65 8.86 -13.17
CA LEU A 1 -13.26 9.41 -11.88
C LEU A 1 -14.29 10.45 -11.42
N SER A 2 -14.79 10.33 -10.19
CA SER A 2 -15.67 11.34 -9.59
C SER A 2 -14.96 12.70 -9.51
N ARG A 3 -15.71 13.79 -9.37
CA ARG A 3 -15.14 15.14 -9.19
C ARG A 3 -14.17 15.19 -7.99
N ARG A 4 -14.43 14.36 -6.96
CA ARG A 4 -13.57 14.17 -5.78
C ARG A 4 -12.27 13.45 -6.10
N GLN A 5 -12.32 12.33 -6.83
CA GLN A 5 -11.12 11.60 -7.27
C GLN A 5 -10.23 12.48 -8.16
N ARG A 6 -10.80 13.41 -8.93
CA ARG A 6 -10.05 14.38 -9.70
C ARG A 6 -9.38 15.45 -8.83
N GLN A 7 -9.98 15.87 -7.73
CA GLN A 7 -9.37 16.81 -6.77
C GLN A 7 -8.24 16.17 -5.94
N MET A 8 -8.35 14.87 -5.62
CA MET A 8 -7.30 14.12 -4.91
C MET A 8 -6.12 13.73 -5.81
N CYS A 9 -6.32 13.67 -7.14
CA CYS A 9 -5.25 13.37 -8.12
C CYS A 9 -4.41 14.58 -8.56
N ILE A 10 -4.72 15.78 -8.08
CA ILE A 10 -4.01 17.01 -8.44
C ILE A 10 -3.10 17.36 -7.27
N ARG A 11 -1.88 17.79 -7.56
CA ARG A 11 -0.81 18.22 -6.61
C ARG A 11 -1.20 19.36 -5.66
N ASP A 12 -2.48 19.55 -5.39
CA ASP A 12 -2.99 20.66 -4.60
C ASP A 12 -3.20 20.23 -3.14
N SER A 13 -2.76 21.06 -2.21
CA SER A 13 -3.06 20.91 -0.80
C SER A 13 -4.57 21.02 -0.56
N PHE A 14 -5.14 20.19 0.28
CA PHE A 14 -6.55 20.22 0.65
C PHE A 14 -6.70 20.23 2.19
N GLN A 15 -7.81 20.74 2.68
CA GLN A 15 -8.13 20.70 4.12
C GLN A 15 -8.67 19.31 4.49
N GLY A 16 -7.79 18.31 4.53
CA GLY A 16 -8.17 16.92 4.81
C GLY A 16 -8.67 16.71 6.23
N CYS A 17 -7.97 17.29 7.21
CA CYS A 17 -8.18 17.01 8.63
C CYS A 17 -9.48 17.54 9.24
N TYR A 18 -10.18 18.48 8.57
CA TYR A 18 -11.33 19.20 9.18
C TYR A 18 -12.58 19.24 8.27
N ASN A 19 -12.63 18.42 7.22
CA ASN A 19 -13.78 18.41 6.34
C ASN A 19 -14.76 17.29 6.75
N PRO A 20 -15.98 17.63 7.23
CA PRO A 20 -16.97 16.64 7.69
C PRO A 20 -17.35 15.58 6.64
N ALA A 21 -17.23 15.90 5.35
CA ALA A 21 -17.52 14.95 4.28
C ALA A 21 -16.47 13.82 4.21
N TYR A 22 -15.20 14.14 4.44
CA TYR A 22 -14.12 13.14 4.50
C TYR A 22 -14.19 12.33 5.79
N GLU A 23 -14.59 12.95 6.89
CA GLU A 23 -14.74 12.29 8.18
C GLU A 23 -15.74 11.11 8.13
N ALA A 24 -16.86 11.29 7.43
CA ALA A 24 -17.85 10.22 7.25
C ALA A 24 -17.30 9.06 6.39
N GLU A 25 -16.51 9.35 5.35
CA GLU A 25 -15.89 8.34 4.49
C GLU A 25 -14.79 7.57 5.24
N ILE A 26 -13.93 8.26 5.99
CA ILE A 26 -12.89 7.65 6.85
C ILE A 26 -13.55 6.75 7.91
N LYS A 27 -14.66 7.19 8.52
CA LYS A 27 -15.40 6.38 9.49
C LYS A 27 -15.89 5.08 8.87
N LYS A 28 -16.45 5.13 7.67
CA LYS A 28 -16.87 3.92 6.93
C LYS A 28 -15.69 2.97 6.69
N GLY A 29 -14.56 3.48 6.22
CA GLY A 29 -13.34 2.69 5.99
C GLY A 29 -12.85 2.02 7.27
N LYS A 30 -12.79 2.77 8.38
CA LYS A 30 -12.39 2.23 9.71
C LYS A 30 -13.36 1.19 10.25
N ASP A 31 -14.67 1.36 10.05
CA ASP A 31 -15.67 0.37 10.47
C ASP A 31 -15.51 -0.94 9.68
N LEU A 32 -15.22 -0.88 8.38
CA LEU A 32 -14.93 -2.06 7.57
C LEU A 32 -13.63 -2.74 7.98
N CYS A 33 -12.56 -1.99 8.23
CA CYS A 33 -11.32 -2.52 8.78
C CYS A 33 -11.55 -3.22 10.12
N TYR A 34 -12.32 -2.62 11.02
CA TYR A 34 -12.65 -3.23 12.31
C TYR A 34 -13.39 -4.56 12.13
N ARG A 35 -14.41 -4.59 11.24
CA ARG A 35 -15.16 -5.83 10.94
C ARG A 35 -14.24 -6.90 10.36
N PHE A 36 -13.37 -6.55 9.41
CA PHE A 36 -12.40 -7.45 8.83
C PHE A 36 -11.46 -8.03 9.89
N ASN A 37 -10.91 -7.17 10.75
CA ASN A 37 -9.94 -7.57 11.77
C ASN A 37 -10.54 -8.40 12.91
N ALA A 38 -11.87 -8.36 13.10
CA ALA A 38 -12.59 -9.15 14.10
C ALA A 38 -13.04 -10.53 13.58
N LEU A 39 -12.88 -10.82 12.29
CA LEU A 39 -13.23 -12.12 11.72
C LEU A 39 -12.31 -13.24 12.20
N ASN A 40 -12.85 -14.47 12.18
CA ASN A 40 -12.00 -15.65 12.30
C ASN A 40 -10.96 -15.64 11.16
N PRO A 41 -9.65 -15.73 11.46
CA PRO A 41 -8.60 -15.67 10.44
C PRO A 41 -8.65 -16.81 9.41
N ASN A 42 -9.41 -17.86 9.67
CA ASN A 42 -9.61 -18.99 8.75
C ASN A 42 -10.88 -18.83 7.88
N ASP A 43 -11.70 -17.83 8.13
CA ASP A 43 -12.91 -17.55 7.35
C ASP A 43 -12.59 -16.68 6.13
N ARG A 44 -12.07 -17.33 5.09
CA ARG A 44 -11.64 -16.67 3.85
C ARG A 44 -12.78 -16.05 3.06
N GLU A 45 -13.96 -16.65 3.10
CA GLU A 45 -15.13 -16.16 2.37
C GLU A 45 -15.58 -14.82 2.97
N ALA A 46 -15.83 -14.76 4.27
CA ALA A 46 -16.21 -13.52 4.96
C ALA A 46 -15.12 -12.42 4.84
N GLN A 47 -13.84 -12.80 4.88
CA GLN A 47 -12.75 -11.84 4.64
C GLN A 47 -12.81 -11.24 3.23
N THR A 48 -13.03 -12.07 2.22
CA THR A 48 -13.11 -11.64 0.82
C THR A 48 -14.30 -10.72 0.58
N GLU A 49 -15.47 -11.00 1.19
CA GLU A 49 -16.65 -10.15 1.09
C GLU A 49 -16.39 -8.74 1.64
N ILE A 50 -15.76 -8.64 2.83
CA ILE A 50 -15.47 -7.32 3.42
C ILE A 50 -14.41 -6.58 2.60
N LEU A 51 -13.37 -7.26 2.11
CA LEU A 51 -12.37 -6.64 1.25
C LEU A 51 -12.97 -6.13 -0.07
N ALA A 52 -13.92 -6.86 -0.66
CA ALA A 52 -14.62 -6.43 -1.88
C ALA A 52 -15.51 -5.18 -1.64
N GLU A 53 -16.05 -5.01 -0.41
CA GLU A 53 -16.77 -3.78 -0.02
C GLU A 53 -15.82 -2.61 0.27
N LEU A 54 -14.65 -2.90 0.83
CA LEU A 54 -13.68 -1.91 1.30
C LEU A 54 -12.82 -1.34 0.17
N LEU A 55 -12.25 -2.22 -0.68
CA LEU A 55 -11.26 -1.84 -1.67
C LEU A 55 -11.89 -1.25 -2.93
N GLY A 56 -11.17 -0.35 -3.61
CA GLY A 56 -11.57 0.23 -4.88
C GLY A 56 -11.50 -0.74 -6.06
N GLY A 57 -10.70 -1.80 -5.93
CA GLY A 57 -10.58 -2.87 -6.91
C GLY A 57 -9.75 -4.02 -6.37
N MET A 58 -10.13 -5.25 -6.73
CA MET A 58 -9.47 -6.46 -6.27
C MET A 58 -9.45 -7.51 -7.39
N GLY A 59 -8.27 -8.06 -7.66
CA GLY A 59 -8.06 -9.17 -8.56
C GLY A 59 -8.48 -10.52 -7.95
N LYS A 60 -7.94 -11.61 -8.50
CA LYS A 60 -8.16 -12.98 -8.01
C LYS A 60 -7.07 -13.37 -7.01
N ASP A 61 -7.38 -14.33 -6.15
CA ASP A 61 -6.45 -14.93 -5.20
C ASP A 61 -5.77 -13.89 -4.28
N VAL A 62 -6.58 -12.94 -3.79
CA VAL A 62 -6.14 -11.86 -2.92
C VAL A 62 -6.25 -12.27 -1.45
N ILE A 63 -5.18 -12.08 -0.70
CA ILE A 63 -5.10 -12.41 0.72
C ILE A 63 -4.57 -11.21 1.50
N PHE A 64 -5.35 -10.77 2.47
CA PHE A 64 -4.90 -9.90 3.55
C PHE A 64 -4.94 -10.68 4.86
N THR A 65 -3.84 -10.67 5.60
CA THR A 65 -3.78 -11.29 6.92
C THR A 65 -4.05 -10.22 7.99
N PRO A 66 -5.10 -10.38 8.80
CA PRO A 66 -5.41 -9.40 9.85
C PRO A 66 -4.26 -9.22 10.86
N PRO A 67 -4.15 -8.02 11.50
CA PRO A 67 -4.95 -6.84 11.22
C PRO A 67 -4.48 -6.04 10.00
N PHE A 68 -5.43 -5.40 9.31
CA PHE A 68 -5.21 -4.44 8.22
C PHE A 68 -5.93 -3.13 8.53
N TRP A 69 -5.31 -1.99 8.24
CA TRP A 69 -5.89 -0.67 8.46
C TRP A 69 -5.68 0.24 7.25
N CYS A 70 -6.72 0.97 6.89
CA CYS A 70 -6.65 2.05 5.90
C CYS A 70 -7.58 3.21 6.31
N ASP A 71 -7.51 4.33 5.61
CA ASP A 71 -8.39 5.48 5.87
C ASP A 71 -9.72 5.35 5.12
N TYR A 72 -9.68 5.17 3.81
CA TYR A 72 -10.85 5.12 2.93
C TYR A 72 -11.11 3.71 2.37
N GLY A 73 -10.05 3.01 1.98
CA GLY A 73 -10.07 1.71 1.32
C GLY A 73 -10.37 1.78 -0.18
N TYR A 74 -11.34 2.58 -0.60
CA TYR A 74 -11.74 2.68 -2.02
C TYR A 74 -10.65 3.30 -2.93
N ASN A 75 -9.61 3.89 -2.38
CA ASN A 75 -8.45 4.36 -3.14
C ASN A 75 -7.38 3.28 -3.33
N ILE A 76 -7.59 2.09 -2.75
CA ILE A 76 -6.65 0.97 -2.84
C ILE A 76 -7.12 0.01 -3.93
N THR A 77 -6.25 -0.33 -4.86
CA THR A 77 -6.50 -1.35 -5.88
C THR A 77 -5.37 -2.37 -5.87
N VAL A 78 -5.72 -3.66 -5.89
CA VAL A 78 -4.76 -4.77 -5.92
C VAL A 78 -5.04 -5.69 -7.10
N GLY A 79 -3.97 -6.16 -7.76
CA GLY A 79 -4.03 -7.10 -8.87
C GLY A 79 -4.26 -8.55 -8.43
N ASP A 80 -4.01 -9.48 -9.34
CA ASP A 80 -4.14 -10.92 -9.10
C ASP A 80 -2.99 -11.44 -8.22
N THR A 81 -3.27 -12.47 -7.42
CA THR A 81 -2.28 -13.16 -6.56
C THR A 81 -1.57 -12.18 -5.60
N PHE A 82 -2.34 -11.33 -4.97
CA PHE A 82 -1.82 -10.37 -4.00
C PHE A 82 -1.81 -10.98 -2.58
N TYR A 83 -0.70 -10.83 -1.87
CA TYR A 83 -0.57 -11.28 -0.49
C TYR A 83 -0.04 -10.17 0.42
N ALA A 84 -0.81 -9.80 1.44
CA ALA A 84 -0.39 -8.92 2.53
C ALA A 84 -0.36 -9.69 3.86
N ASN A 85 0.77 -9.64 4.53
CA ASN A 85 0.97 -10.21 5.85
C ASN A 85 0.42 -9.27 6.95
N HIS A 86 0.54 -9.67 8.22
CA HIS A 86 0.01 -8.96 9.38
C HIS A 86 0.46 -7.51 9.51
N ASN A 87 -0.41 -6.66 10.05
CA ASN A 87 -0.14 -5.26 10.37
C ASN A 87 0.21 -4.40 9.16
N LEU A 88 -0.42 -4.65 8.01
CA LEU A 88 -0.34 -3.72 6.90
C LEU A 88 -1.17 -2.47 7.21
N VAL A 89 -0.58 -1.30 7.03
CA VAL A 89 -1.25 0.01 7.15
C VAL A 89 -1.12 0.75 5.83
N ILE A 90 -2.24 1.27 5.31
CA ILE A 90 -2.25 2.10 4.09
C ILE A 90 -3.06 3.36 4.39
N THR A 91 -2.40 4.53 4.47
CA THR A 91 -3.13 5.81 4.54
C THR A 91 -3.40 6.28 3.11
N ASP A 92 -4.58 5.93 2.62
CA ASP A 92 -4.97 6.07 1.22
C ASP A 92 -5.71 7.38 0.91
N GLY A 93 -5.16 8.51 1.34
CA GLY A 93 -5.64 9.83 0.95
C GLY A 93 -5.57 10.08 -0.57
N ALA A 94 -4.68 9.39 -1.28
CA ALA A 94 -4.62 9.29 -2.74
C ALA A 94 -4.59 7.82 -3.17
N ALA A 95 -4.63 7.56 -4.50
CA ALA A 95 -4.63 6.22 -5.04
C ALA A 95 -3.38 5.41 -4.63
N VAL A 96 -3.58 4.17 -4.20
CA VAL A 96 -2.52 3.18 -3.97
C VAL A 96 -2.82 1.97 -4.85
N THR A 97 -1.97 1.73 -5.83
CA THR A 97 -2.19 0.66 -6.82
C THR A 97 -1.07 -0.37 -6.73
N PHE A 98 -1.46 -1.63 -6.63
CA PHE A 98 -0.57 -2.79 -6.68
C PHE A 98 -0.89 -3.62 -7.93
N GLY A 99 0.14 -4.03 -8.65
CA GLY A 99 0.03 -4.96 -9.76
C GLY A 99 -0.21 -6.41 -9.31
N ASP A 100 0.07 -7.34 -10.22
CA ASP A 100 -0.08 -8.77 -9.98
C ASP A 100 1.12 -9.37 -9.25
N ASN A 101 0.90 -10.46 -8.50
CA ASN A 101 1.94 -11.21 -7.79
C ASN A 101 2.75 -10.34 -6.81
N VAL A 102 2.09 -9.48 -6.05
CA VAL A 102 2.74 -8.62 -5.05
C VAL A 102 2.68 -9.29 -3.68
N PHE A 103 3.84 -9.37 -3.03
CA PHE A 103 3.98 -9.94 -1.68
C PHE A 103 4.45 -8.88 -0.70
N ILE A 104 3.65 -8.60 0.33
CA ILE A 104 3.97 -7.63 1.38
C ILE A 104 4.16 -8.38 2.70
N ALA A 105 5.35 -8.28 3.25
CA ALA A 105 5.70 -8.87 4.54
C ALA A 105 5.09 -8.08 5.71
N PRO A 106 5.15 -8.58 6.96
CA PRO A 106 4.46 -7.95 8.09
C PRO A 106 4.99 -6.56 8.44
N ASN A 107 4.13 -5.75 9.08
CA ASN A 107 4.44 -4.42 9.61
C ASN A 107 4.85 -3.40 8.54
N CYS A 108 4.35 -3.51 7.32
CA CYS A 108 4.60 -2.53 6.27
C CYS A 108 3.61 -1.37 6.33
N CYS A 109 4.07 -0.18 5.90
CA CYS A 109 3.26 1.01 5.83
C CYS A 109 3.40 1.69 4.46
N PHE A 110 2.26 2.06 3.86
CA PHE A 110 2.19 2.88 2.65
C PHE A 110 1.46 4.17 3.01
N THR A 111 2.12 5.32 2.91
CA THR A 111 1.49 6.59 3.25
C THR A 111 1.49 7.53 2.05
N THR A 112 0.29 7.86 1.57
CA THR A 112 0.11 8.83 0.47
C THR A 112 0.09 10.26 0.97
N ALA A 113 -0.10 10.47 2.27
CA ALA A 113 -0.28 11.78 2.88
C ALA A 113 1.04 12.41 3.34
N GLU A 114 1.16 13.71 3.09
CA GLU A 114 2.21 14.57 3.58
C GLU A 114 1.59 15.82 4.20
N HIS A 115 2.16 16.31 5.29
CA HIS A 115 1.79 17.62 5.84
C HIS A 115 2.81 18.68 5.45
N PRO A 116 2.39 19.96 5.29
CA PRO A 116 3.30 21.07 5.05
C PRO A 116 4.37 21.18 6.14
N THR A 117 5.60 21.49 5.74
CA THR A 117 6.70 21.76 6.67
C THR A 117 6.44 23.03 7.46
N ASP A 118 5.77 24.01 6.85
CA ASP A 118 5.36 25.26 7.52
C ASP A 118 4.34 24.99 8.63
N PRO A 119 4.57 25.45 9.87
CA PRO A 119 3.71 25.15 11.01
C PRO A 119 2.33 25.80 10.93
N GLU A 120 2.19 26.98 10.32
CA GLU A 120 0.90 27.65 10.20
C GLU A 120 0.00 26.96 9.17
N GLN A 121 0.57 26.52 8.04
CA GLN A 121 -0.15 25.71 7.07
C GLN A 121 -0.60 24.38 7.68
N ARG A 122 0.25 23.71 8.44
CA ARG A 122 -0.08 22.46 9.12
C ARG A 122 -1.17 22.67 10.18
N LYS A 123 -1.11 23.75 10.96
CA LYS A 123 -2.15 24.16 11.92
C LYS A 123 -3.49 24.47 11.25
N ALA A 124 -3.45 24.99 10.02
CA ALA A 124 -4.65 25.22 9.20
C ALA A 124 -5.25 23.91 8.66
N GLY A 125 -4.66 22.73 8.95
CA GLY A 125 -5.15 21.42 8.52
C GLY A 125 -4.88 21.10 7.06
N LEU A 126 -3.90 21.78 6.44
CA LEU A 126 -3.51 21.45 5.06
C LEU A 126 -2.79 20.12 4.99
N GLU A 127 -3.12 19.35 3.96
CA GLU A 127 -2.56 18.05 3.65
C GLU A 127 -2.33 17.93 2.15
N ILE A 128 -1.32 17.19 1.75
CA ILE A 128 -0.98 16.89 0.37
C ILE A 128 -0.99 15.37 0.24
N ALA A 129 -1.75 14.84 -0.71
CA ALA A 129 -1.74 13.40 -0.99
C ALA A 129 -1.20 13.14 -2.39
N LYS A 130 -0.28 12.16 -2.50
CA LYS A 130 0.32 11.74 -3.76
C LYS A 130 0.16 10.24 -3.93
N PRO A 131 -0.20 9.76 -5.13
CA PRO A 131 -0.44 8.34 -5.37
C PRO A 131 0.84 7.51 -5.19
N ILE A 132 0.66 6.25 -4.79
CA ILE A 132 1.72 5.25 -4.76
C ILE A 132 1.38 4.17 -5.77
N THR A 133 2.37 3.76 -6.56
CA THR A 133 2.22 2.68 -7.54
C THR A 133 3.27 1.59 -7.30
N VAL A 134 2.83 0.34 -7.20
CA VAL A 134 3.68 -0.83 -7.10
C VAL A 134 3.41 -1.72 -8.30
N GLY A 135 4.44 -2.05 -9.07
CA GLY A 135 4.36 -2.89 -10.26
C GLY A 135 4.06 -4.35 -9.95
N ASN A 136 4.30 -5.21 -10.95
CA ASN A 136 4.07 -6.64 -10.86
C ASN A 136 5.26 -7.39 -10.24
N ASN A 137 5.02 -8.55 -9.64
CA ASN A 137 6.05 -9.46 -9.09
C ASN A 137 6.94 -8.76 -8.04
N VAL A 138 6.39 -7.86 -7.24
CA VAL A 138 7.16 -7.09 -6.25
C VAL A 138 7.10 -7.77 -4.89
N TRP A 139 8.24 -7.84 -4.22
CA TRP A 139 8.32 -8.27 -2.82
C TRP A 139 8.76 -7.11 -1.92
N ILE A 140 7.93 -6.77 -0.94
CA ILE A 140 8.22 -5.76 0.07
C ILE A 140 8.56 -6.45 1.40
N GLY A 141 9.80 -6.30 1.85
CA GLY A 141 10.32 -6.86 3.10
C GLY A 141 9.69 -6.26 4.35
N ALA A 142 9.70 -7.03 5.44
CA ALA A 142 9.05 -6.66 6.70
C ALA A 142 9.49 -5.30 7.25
N GLY A 143 8.53 -4.55 7.82
CA GLY A 143 8.79 -3.26 8.45
C GLY A 143 9.17 -2.14 7.47
N SER A 144 8.92 -2.33 6.17
CA SER A 144 9.21 -1.29 5.18
C SER A 144 8.15 -0.20 5.17
N VAL A 145 8.58 1.04 4.90
CA VAL A 145 7.71 2.20 4.75
C VAL A 145 7.86 2.78 3.34
N VAL A 146 6.74 2.98 2.63
CA VAL A 146 6.71 3.61 1.31
C VAL A 146 6.02 4.96 1.41
N LEU A 147 6.71 6.02 1.00
CA LEU A 147 6.23 7.40 1.12
C LEU A 147 5.43 7.84 -0.11
N ALA A 148 4.73 8.95 0.07
CA ALA A 148 3.86 9.57 -0.92
C ALA A 148 4.55 9.83 -2.26
N GLY A 149 3.86 9.54 -3.36
CA GLY A 149 4.32 9.80 -4.72
C GLY A 149 5.33 8.79 -5.28
N VAL A 150 5.64 7.71 -4.55
CA VAL A 150 6.62 6.71 -4.97
C VAL A 150 6.04 5.72 -5.97
N THR A 151 6.82 5.42 -7.01
CA THR A 151 6.60 4.28 -7.92
C THR A 151 7.68 3.22 -7.70
N ILE A 152 7.24 1.96 -7.48
CA ILE A 152 8.13 0.79 -7.43
C ILE A 152 7.89 -0.03 -8.69
N GLY A 153 8.93 -0.21 -9.49
CA GLY A 153 8.85 -0.92 -10.77
C GLY A 153 8.70 -2.44 -10.61
N ASP A 154 8.39 -3.11 -11.73
CA ASP A 154 8.17 -4.56 -11.76
C ASP A 154 9.40 -5.35 -11.28
N ASN A 155 9.17 -6.53 -10.73
CA ASN A 155 10.19 -7.47 -10.25
C ASN A 155 11.12 -6.90 -9.18
N ALA A 156 10.77 -5.77 -8.55
CA ALA A 156 11.60 -5.17 -7.52
C ALA A 156 11.48 -5.92 -6.18
N VAL A 157 12.58 -5.97 -5.46
CA VAL A 157 12.64 -6.48 -4.08
C VAL A 157 13.07 -5.34 -3.16
N ILE A 158 12.24 -5.02 -2.18
CA ILE A 158 12.54 -4.04 -1.13
C ILE A 158 12.95 -4.82 0.12
N GLY A 159 14.18 -4.61 0.58
CA GLY A 159 14.68 -5.28 1.79
C GLY A 159 13.99 -4.79 3.06
N ALA A 160 13.93 -5.67 4.07
CA ALA A 160 13.26 -5.38 5.34
C ALA A 160 13.78 -4.10 6.02
N GLY A 161 12.90 -3.37 6.69
CA GLY A 161 13.21 -2.13 7.41
C GLY A 161 13.55 -0.94 6.51
N SER A 162 13.26 -1.02 5.22
CA SER A 162 13.57 0.08 4.27
C SER A 162 12.56 1.22 4.36
N VAL A 163 13.03 2.46 4.13
CA VAL A 163 12.19 3.63 3.93
C VAL A 163 12.33 4.13 2.50
N VAL A 164 11.31 3.84 1.67
CA VAL A 164 11.29 4.17 0.25
C VAL A 164 10.81 5.60 0.07
N THR A 165 11.73 6.50 -0.25
CA THR A 165 11.52 7.95 -0.33
C THR A 165 11.53 8.50 -1.76
N ARG A 166 11.75 7.65 -2.76
CA ARG A 166 11.78 7.96 -4.20
C ARG A 166 11.56 6.71 -5.02
N ASP A 167 11.30 6.87 -6.29
CA ASP A 167 11.04 5.77 -7.22
C ASP A 167 12.17 4.73 -7.22
N ILE A 168 11.74 3.47 -7.33
CA ILE A 168 12.61 2.29 -7.46
C ILE A 168 12.39 1.71 -8.87
N PRO A 169 13.45 1.55 -9.67
CA PRO A 169 13.33 0.96 -10.99
C PRO A 169 12.99 -0.54 -10.94
N SER A 170 12.59 -1.10 -12.07
CA SER A 170 12.34 -2.54 -12.23
C SER A 170 13.62 -3.38 -12.09
N ASP A 171 13.45 -4.67 -11.77
CA ASP A 171 14.50 -5.70 -11.78
C ASP A 171 15.67 -5.41 -10.82
N VAL A 172 15.38 -4.85 -9.65
CA VAL A 172 16.41 -4.51 -8.67
C VAL A 172 16.07 -5.02 -7.26
N VAL A 173 17.14 -5.17 -6.46
CA VAL A 173 17.06 -5.24 -5.01
C VAL A 173 17.44 -3.87 -4.45
N ALA A 174 16.55 -3.27 -3.67
CA ALA A 174 16.76 -1.97 -3.01
C ALA A 174 16.57 -2.09 -1.50
N VAL A 175 17.41 -1.42 -0.71
CA VAL A 175 17.44 -1.55 0.75
C VAL A 175 17.80 -0.25 1.45
N GLY A 176 17.46 -0.14 2.72
CA GLY A 176 18.02 0.85 3.65
C GLY A 176 17.13 2.05 3.94
N VAL A 177 17.65 2.96 4.76
CA VAL A 177 17.02 4.20 5.20
C VAL A 177 17.99 5.36 4.95
N PRO A 178 17.74 6.17 3.90
CA PRO A 178 16.73 6.02 2.88
C PRO A 178 17.02 4.85 1.93
N CYS A 179 15.97 4.21 1.39
CA CYS A 179 16.09 3.08 0.47
C CYS A 179 16.83 3.46 -0.81
N ARG A 180 17.79 2.62 -1.22
CA ARG A 180 18.61 2.80 -2.45
C ARG A 180 18.76 1.46 -3.15
N VAL A 181 18.86 1.52 -4.47
CA VAL A 181 19.22 0.35 -5.29
C VAL A 181 20.58 -0.20 -4.82
N MET A 182 20.58 -1.44 -4.39
CA MET A 182 21.78 -2.17 -3.97
C MET A 182 22.42 -2.91 -5.15
N ARG A 183 21.58 -3.59 -5.95
CA ARG A 183 22.01 -4.33 -7.15
C ARG A 183 20.85 -4.63 -8.09
N LYS A 184 21.16 -5.01 -9.31
CA LYS A 184 20.20 -5.63 -10.23
C LYS A 184 19.90 -7.08 -9.82
N ILE A 185 18.72 -7.56 -10.17
CA ILE A 185 18.37 -8.98 -10.17
C ILE A 185 18.97 -9.59 -11.44
N THR A 186 19.61 -10.76 -11.33
CA THR A 186 20.31 -11.43 -12.43
C THR A 186 19.84 -12.88 -12.57
N GLU A 187 20.25 -13.56 -13.65
CA GLU A 187 19.96 -14.98 -13.86
C GLU A 187 20.46 -15.87 -12.70
N GLU A 188 21.53 -15.47 -12.00
CA GLU A 188 22.06 -16.22 -10.86
C GLU A 188 21.09 -16.29 -9.68
N ASP A 189 20.21 -15.29 -9.54
CA ASP A 189 19.18 -15.26 -8.50
C ASP A 189 18.17 -16.42 -8.65
N LYS A 190 17.97 -16.97 -9.85
CA LYS A 190 17.11 -18.13 -10.12
C LYS A 190 17.63 -19.41 -9.47
N TYR A 191 18.94 -19.52 -9.31
CA TYR A 191 19.59 -20.73 -8.81
C TYR A 191 19.91 -20.67 -7.32
N ARG A 192 19.70 -19.53 -6.69
CA ARG A 192 19.98 -19.32 -5.27
C ARG A 192 19.13 -20.22 -4.36
N TYR A 193 17.91 -20.49 -4.79
CA TYR A 193 16.98 -21.40 -4.10
C TYR A 193 16.52 -22.45 -5.09
N PRO A 194 16.87 -23.74 -4.90
CA PRO A 194 16.37 -24.80 -5.77
C PRO A 194 14.85 -24.85 -5.69
N LEU A 195 14.20 -25.07 -6.82
CA LEU A 195 12.75 -25.27 -6.85
C LEU A 195 12.39 -26.44 -5.92
N TYR A 196 11.44 -26.19 -5.01
CA TYR A 196 10.90 -27.25 -4.17
C TYR A 196 10.16 -28.25 -5.06
N ASN A 197 10.69 -29.49 -5.13
CA ASN A 197 10.03 -30.60 -5.81
C ASN A 197 9.47 -31.53 -4.73
N PRO A 198 8.17 -31.42 -4.35
CA PRO A 198 7.56 -32.34 -3.42
C PRO A 198 7.53 -33.75 -4.05
N ARG A 199 8.16 -34.72 -3.39
CA ARG A 199 8.09 -36.12 -3.79
C ARG A 199 6.73 -36.71 -3.45
#